data_95d1b6f6ced4f0480d1d493e5b8c3740
#
_entry.id   95d1b6f6ced4f0480d1d493e5b8c3740
#
_cell.length_a   1.000
_cell.length_b   1.000
_cell.length_c   1.000
_cell.angle_alpha   90.00
_cell.angle_beta   90.00
_cell.angle_gamma   90.00
#
_symmetry.space_group_name_H-M   'P 1'
#
loop_
_entity.id
_entity.type
_entity.pdbx_description
1 polymer ?
#
loop_
_entity_poly.entity_id
_entity_poly.type
_entity_poly.pdbx_seq_one_letter_code
_entity_poly.pdbx_strand_id
1 'polypeptide(L)'
;MAHIPPLDMDGHPELQPVFATAAAAMGFVPNSTRTMAHMRQLPFVFSALFGTIMGGDAKAIFAGLQEVLPEQNAAEENLPAELLQLIAYCVSLSAGCRYCQAHTGHNTERVSGAPELQAERLAQVLNYETATCFSAAERAAIGLALAAGQVPNASGSEHFAQLRPHFSERQQVQIVAVVSLFGFLNRWNDTLATTLEQAPIDFAKQTLADGGWSLSKHGVE
;
A
#
# COMPACT_ATOMS: atom_id res chain seq x y z
N MET A 1 11.92 13.03 14.23
CA MET A 1 10.79 12.49 15.03
C MET A 1 9.97 11.60 14.10
N ALA A 2 9.42 10.49 14.59
CA ALA A 2 8.57 9.62 13.76
C ALA A 2 7.30 10.38 13.34
N HIS A 3 6.83 10.18 12.10
CA HIS A 3 5.62 10.84 11.59
C HIS A 3 4.35 10.27 12.22
N ILE A 4 4.34 8.96 12.50
CA ILE A 4 3.33 8.25 13.28
C ILE A 4 4.06 7.64 14.48
N PRO A 5 3.63 7.94 15.74
CA PRO A 5 4.30 7.41 16.91
C PRO A 5 4.16 5.88 16.97
N PRO A 6 5.19 5.15 17.42
CA PRO A 6 5.03 3.72 17.71
C PRO A 6 3.98 3.53 18.80
N LEU A 7 3.09 2.56 18.62
CA LEU A 7 2.06 2.21 19.60
C LEU A 7 2.72 1.85 20.95
N ASP A 8 2.10 2.25 22.06
CA ASP A 8 2.55 1.80 23.38
C ASP A 8 2.36 0.29 23.50
N MET A 9 3.32 -0.39 24.14
CA MET A 9 3.22 -1.83 24.34
C MET A 9 2.27 -2.21 25.49
N ASP A 10 2.08 -1.29 26.42
CA ASP A 10 1.20 -1.48 27.56
C ASP A 10 -0.28 -1.27 27.13
N GLY A 11 -1.18 -2.04 27.70
CA GLY A 11 -2.61 -1.91 27.41
C GLY A 11 -3.10 -2.66 26.18
N HIS A 12 -2.23 -3.40 25.48
CA HIS A 12 -2.56 -4.16 24.27
C HIS A 12 -2.21 -5.65 24.43
N PRO A 13 -2.93 -6.41 25.28
CA PRO A 13 -2.64 -7.83 25.51
C PRO A 13 -2.70 -8.67 24.25
N GLU A 14 -3.58 -8.32 23.31
CA GLU A 14 -3.73 -8.99 22.03
C GLU A 14 -2.51 -8.86 21.10
N LEU A 15 -1.65 -7.88 21.33
CA LEU A 15 -0.41 -7.65 20.55
C LEU A 15 0.83 -8.28 21.21
N GLN A 16 0.72 -8.74 22.45
CA GLN A 16 1.87 -9.30 23.16
C GLN A 16 2.52 -10.49 22.45
N PRO A 17 1.77 -11.41 21.78
CA PRO A 17 2.41 -12.50 21.06
C PRO A 17 3.37 -12.04 19.96
N VAL A 18 2.99 -11.04 19.16
CA VAL A 18 3.87 -10.53 18.09
C VAL A 18 5.03 -9.70 18.65
N PHE A 19 4.83 -8.96 19.73
CA PHE A 19 5.91 -8.23 20.41
C PHE A 19 6.93 -9.18 21.05
N ALA A 20 6.46 -10.25 21.70
CA ALA A 20 7.33 -11.28 22.26
C ALA A 20 8.13 -12.00 21.17
N THR A 21 7.50 -12.36 20.06
CA THR A 21 8.18 -12.98 18.90
C THR A 21 9.27 -12.06 18.34
N ALA A 22 8.96 -10.76 18.15
CA ALA A 22 9.94 -9.80 17.68
C ALA A 22 11.10 -9.60 18.66
N ALA A 23 10.79 -9.51 19.98
CA ALA A 23 11.81 -9.39 21.02
C ALA A 23 12.71 -10.64 21.11
N ALA A 24 12.15 -11.84 20.96
CA ALA A 24 12.92 -13.08 20.92
C ALA A 24 13.87 -13.16 19.73
N ALA A 25 13.44 -12.66 18.56
CA ALA A 25 14.23 -12.69 17.34
C ALA A 25 15.34 -11.63 17.30
N MET A 26 15.09 -10.42 17.88
CA MET A 26 15.95 -9.24 17.73
C MET A 26 16.53 -8.71 19.02
N GLY A 27 16.13 -9.23 20.18
CA GLY A 27 16.53 -8.72 21.51
C GLY A 27 15.74 -7.47 21.97
N PHE A 28 14.86 -6.94 21.14
CA PHE A 28 13.97 -5.79 21.43
C PHE A 28 12.77 -5.83 20.47
N VAL A 29 11.73 -5.05 20.79
CA VAL A 29 10.59 -4.85 19.89
C VAL A 29 10.89 -3.67 18.95
N PRO A 30 11.02 -3.87 17.64
CA PRO A 30 11.28 -2.78 16.69
C PRO A 30 10.14 -1.75 16.68
N ASN A 31 10.49 -0.47 16.57
CA ASN A 31 9.50 0.59 16.44
C ASN A 31 8.63 0.44 15.18
N SER A 32 9.16 -0.14 14.09
CA SER A 32 8.38 -0.48 12.90
C SER A 32 7.26 -1.48 13.20
N THR A 33 7.52 -2.51 14.00
CA THR A 33 6.49 -3.47 14.44
C THR A 33 5.41 -2.77 15.27
N ARG A 34 5.82 -1.88 16.17
CA ARG A 34 4.92 -1.07 16.99
C ARG A 34 4.10 -0.07 16.17
N THR A 35 4.67 0.50 15.12
CA THR A 35 3.93 1.39 14.21
C THR A 35 2.93 0.59 13.36
N MET A 36 3.30 -0.58 12.84
CA MET A 36 2.38 -1.49 12.14
C MET A 36 1.19 -1.89 13.02
N ALA A 37 1.38 -1.97 14.34
CA ALA A 37 0.38 -2.40 15.31
C ALA A 37 -0.83 -1.47 15.45
N HIS A 38 -0.79 -0.24 14.91
CA HIS A 38 -2.00 0.57 14.71
C HIS A 38 -3.03 -0.14 13.82
N MET A 39 -2.59 -1.03 12.92
CA MET A 39 -3.41 -2.03 12.25
C MET A 39 -3.15 -3.39 12.91
N ARG A 40 -3.91 -3.73 13.93
CA ARG A 40 -3.64 -4.83 14.88
C ARG A 40 -3.15 -6.12 14.25
N GLN A 41 -3.70 -6.53 13.10
CA GLN A 41 -3.29 -7.76 12.41
C GLN A 41 -2.04 -7.60 11.54
N LEU A 42 -1.68 -6.39 11.13
CA LEU A 42 -0.60 -6.15 10.18
C LEU A 42 0.77 -6.68 10.63
N PRO A 43 1.23 -6.46 11.88
CA PRO A 43 2.54 -6.97 12.31
C PRO A 43 2.61 -8.50 12.34
N PHE A 44 1.49 -9.18 12.60
CA PHE A 44 1.42 -10.65 12.56
C PHE A 44 1.59 -11.17 11.12
N VAL A 45 0.80 -10.63 10.19
CA VAL A 45 0.85 -11.02 8.77
C VAL A 45 2.19 -10.65 8.16
N PHE A 46 2.75 -9.49 8.51
CA PHE A 46 4.09 -9.09 8.09
C PHE A 46 5.16 -10.07 8.60
N SER A 47 5.07 -10.49 9.87
CA SER A 47 6.01 -11.47 10.44
C SER A 47 5.93 -12.82 9.72
N ALA A 48 4.73 -13.24 9.32
CA ALA A 48 4.54 -14.48 8.55
C ALA A 48 5.16 -14.35 7.15
N LEU A 49 4.92 -13.25 6.45
CA LEU A 49 5.54 -12.97 5.13
C LEU A 49 7.06 -12.95 5.25
N PHE A 50 7.59 -12.21 6.23
CA PHE A 50 9.03 -12.12 6.48
C PHE A 50 9.63 -13.48 6.76
N GLY A 51 9.05 -14.25 7.68
CA GLY A 51 9.51 -15.58 8.02
C GLY A 51 9.54 -16.53 6.83
N THR A 52 8.50 -16.50 5.98
CA THR A 52 8.43 -17.31 4.76
C THR A 52 9.51 -16.93 3.76
N ILE A 53 9.73 -15.62 3.52
CA ILE A 53 10.78 -15.13 2.61
C ILE A 53 12.19 -15.53 3.10
N MET A 54 12.38 -15.53 4.42
CA MET A 54 13.65 -15.90 5.04
C MET A 54 13.85 -17.43 5.18
N GLY A 55 12.98 -18.24 4.55
CA GLY A 55 13.14 -19.69 4.45
C GLY A 55 12.45 -20.49 5.58
N GLY A 56 11.61 -19.86 6.38
CA GLY A 56 10.81 -20.56 7.39
C GLY A 56 9.71 -21.43 6.77
N ASP A 57 9.28 -22.48 7.50
CA ASP A 57 8.15 -23.33 7.09
C ASP A 57 6.83 -22.54 7.18
N ALA A 58 6.29 -22.18 6.02
CA ALA A 58 5.05 -21.41 5.91
C ALA A 58 3.87 -22.10 6.60
N LYS A 59 3.77 -23.44 6.55
CA LYS A 59 2.67 -24.20 7.19
C LYS A 59 2.72 -24.05 8.70
N ALA A 60 3.89 -24.20 9.29
CA ALA A 60 4.09 -24.01 10.74
C ALA A 60 3.84 -22.56 11.16
N ILE A 61 4.32 -21.58 10.36
CA ILE A 61 4.10 -20.15 10.59
C ILE A 61 2.60 -19.83 10.60
N PHE A 62 1.84 -20.28 9.59
CA PHE A 62 0.40 -20.02 9.52
C PHE A 62 -0.39 -20.74 10.60
N ALA A 63 0.00 -21.95 10.99
CA ALA A 63 -0.63 -22.65 12.11
C ALA A 63 -0.46 -21.88 13.41
N GLY A 64 0.76 -21.42 13.72
CA GLY A 64 1.01 -20.60 14.91
C GLY A 64 0.32 -19.23 14.85
N LEU A 65 0.20 -18.65 13.66
CA LEU A 65 -0.49 -17.37 13.47
C LEU A 65 -1.99 -17.46 13.79
N GLN A 66 -2.66 -18.55 13.39
CA GLN A 66 -4.10 -18.77 13.64
C GLN A 66 -4.44 -18.76 15.14
N GLU A 67 -3.52 -19.19 16.00
CA GLU A 67 -3.73 -19.25 17.44
C GLU A 67 -3.68 -17.88 18.13
N VAL A 68 -2.98 -16.92 17.54
CA VAL A 68 -2.65 -15.65 18.20
C VAL A 68 -3.14 -14.41 17.45
N LEU A 69 -3.70 -14.59 16.24
CA LEU A 69 -4.17 -13.46 15.42
C LEU A 69 -5.35 -12.77 16.11
N PRO A 70 -5.25 -11.47 16.43
CA PRO A 70 -6.35 -10.74 17.04
C PRO A 70 -7.54 -10.62 16.07
N GLU A 71 -8.73 -10.44 16.62
CA GLU A 71 -9.91 -10.14 15.80
C GLU A 71 -9.73 -8.84 15.01
N GLN A 72 -10.32 -8.82 13.83
CA GLN A 72 -10.29 -7.63 12.98
C GLN A 72 -11.16 -6.53 13.61
N ASN A 73 -10.67 -5.29 13.54
CA ASN A 73 -11.45 -4.12 13.91
C ASN A 73 -12.64 -3.93 12.96
N ALA A 74 -13.63 -3.15 13.41
CA ALA A 74 -14.81 -2.84 12.63
C ALA A 74 -14.46 -2.32 11.23
N ALA A 75 -15.27 -2.70 10.24
CA ALA A 75 -15.02 -2.37 8.82
C ALA A 75 -15.00 -0.86 8.54
N GLU A 76 -15.72 -0.07 9.33
CA GLU A 76 -15.78 1.41 9.24
C GLU A 76 -14.43 2.10 9.52
N GLU A 77 -13.46 1.41 10.12
CA GLU A 77 -12.11 1.93 10.31
C GLU A 77 -11.23 1.80 9.07
N ASN A 78 -11.62 0.98 8.10
CA ASN A 78 -10.87 0.80 6.88
C ASN A 78 -11.15 1.91 5.87
N LEU A 79 -10.13 2.24 5.09
CA LEU A 79 -10.27 3.16 3.97
C LEU A 79 -11.08 2.51 2.84
N PRO A 80 -11.82 3.33 2.04
CA PRO A 80 -12.54 2.82 0.88
C PRO A 80 -11.62 2.10 -0.12
N ALA A 81 -12.10 1.00 -0.71
CA ALA A 81 -11.32 0.21 -1.66
C ALA A 81 -10.86 1.05 -2.86
N GLU A 82 -11.67 2.00 -3.31
CA GLU A 82 -11.32 2.93 -4.40
C GLU A 82 -10.10 3.78 -4.05
N LEU A 83 -10.03 4.32 -2.83
CA LEU A 83 -8.89 5.10 -2.38
C LEU A 83 -7.63 4.23 -2.26
N LEU A 84 -7.75 2.99 -1.76
CA LEU A 84 -6.61 2.06 -1.66
C LEU A 84 -6.05 1.72 -3.05
N GLN A 85 -6.90 1.50 -4.06
CA GLN A 85 -6.46 1.25 -5.44
C GLN A 85 -5.84 2.51 -6.07
N LEU A 86 -6.39 3.69 -5.81
CA LEU A 86 -5.82 4.95 -6.28
C LEU A 86 -4.42 5.19 -5.70
N ILE A 87 -4.22 4.95 -4.41
CA ILE A 87 -2.90 5.02 -3.76
C ILE A 87 -1.93 4.03 -4.41
N ALA A 88 -2.38 2.79 -4.64
CA ALA A 88 -1.59 1.75 -5.30
C ALA A 88 -1.17 2.16 -6.72
N TYR A 89 -2.07 2.78 -7.48
CA TYR A 89 -1.77 3.33 -8.79
C TYR A 89 -0.72 4.45 -8.73
N CYS A 90 -0.89 5.40 -7.80
CA CYS A 90 0.04 6.52 -7.62
C CYS A 90 1.46 6.05 -7.29
N VAL A 91 1.60 5.08 -6.38
CA VAL A 91 2.90 4.47 -6.05
C VAL A 91 3.51 3.79 -7.28
N SER A 92 2.71 3.05 -8.04
CA SER A 92 3.17 2.33 -9.23
C SER A 92 3.56 3.26 -10.36
N LEU A 93 2.83 4.39 -10.50
CA LEU A 93 3.15 5.46 -11.44
C LEU A 93 4.50 6.10 -11.10
N SER A 94 4.68 6.48 -9.84
CA SER A 94 5.91 7.12 -9.35
C SER A 94 7.12 6.18 -9.39
N ALA A 95 6.92 4.87 -9.12
CA ALA A 95 7.97 3.86 -9.23
C ALA A 95 8.29 3.46 -10.67
N GLY A 96 7.48 3.86 -11.66
CA GLY A 96 7.69 3.55 -13.07
C GLY A 96 7.31 2.12 -13.49
N CYS A 97 6.68 1.31 -12.63
CA CYS A 97 6.30 -0.07 -12.95
C CYS A 97 5.06 -0.12 -13.84
N ARG A 98 5.24 -0.37 -15.14
CA ARG A 98 4.16 -0.39 -16.15
C ARG A 98 3.15 -1.52 -15.92
N TYR A 99 3.62 -2.68 -15.46
CA TYR A 99 2.78 -3.80 -15.05
C TYR A 99 1.80 -3.39 -13.95
N CYS A 100 2.34 -2.84 -12.86
CA CYS A 100 1.53 -2.46 -11.70
C CYS A 100 0.59 -1.27 -12.01
N GLN A 101 0.99 -0.31 -12.85
CA GLN A 101 0.11 0.78 -13.32
C GLN A 101 -1.13 0.24 -14.03
N ALA A 102 -0.95 -0.71 -14.97
CA ALA A 102 -2.06 -1.32 -15.70
C ALA A 102 -3.01 -2.08 -14.77
N HIS A 103 -2.47 -2.90 -13.85
CA HIS A 103 -3.29 -3.66 -12.90
C HIS A 103 -4.03 -2.78 -11.92
N THR A 104 -3.37 -1.83 -11.30
CA THR A 104 -4.01 -0.95 -10.29
C THR A 104 -5.02 0.00 -10.93
N GLY A 105 -4.71 0.54 -12.12
CA GLY A 105 -5.66 1.35 -12.89
C GLY A 105 -6.91 0.54 -13.26
N HIS A 106 -6.75 -0.67 -13.81
CA HIS A 106 -7.85 -1.57 -14.11
C HIS A 106 -8.67 -1.93 -12.87
N ASN A 107 -8.02 -2.13 -11.73
CA ASN A 107 -8.71 -2.43 -10.47
C ASN A 107 -9.50 -1.23 -9.92
N THR A 108 -9.03 0.02 -10.11
CA THR A 108 -9.84 1.20 -9.71
C THR A 108 -11.17 1.22 -10.44
N GLU A 109 -11.20 0.91 -11.72
CA GLU A 109 -12.43 0.80 -12.50
C GLU A 109 -13.38 -0.28 -11.96
N ARG A 110 -12.83 -1.46 -11.63
CA ARG A 110 -13.62 -2.59 -11.13
C ARG A 110 -14.25 -2.37 -9.76
N VAL A 111 -13.58 -1.64 -8.87
CA VAL A 111 -14.08 -1.42 -7.49
C VAL A 111 -15.03 -0.24 -7.39
N SER A 112 -14.98 0.73 -8.32
CA SER A 112 -15.79 1.94 -8.25
C SER A 112 -17.20 1.80 -8.83
N GLY A 113 -17.39 0.92 -9.80
CA GLY A 113 -18.64 0.84 -10.58
C GLY A 113 -18.91 2.08 -11.45
N ALA A 114 -17.95 3.03 -11.56
CA ALA A 114 -18.05 4.27 -12.33
C ALA A 114 -16.79 4.44 -13.24
N PRO A 115 -16.67 3.67 -14.33
CA PRO A 115 -15.43 3.61 -15.12
C PRO A 115 -15.02 4.96 -15.72
N GLU A 116 -15.95 5.75 -16.26
CA GLU A 116 -15.63 7.05 -16.86
C GLU A 116 -15.02 8.03 -15.84
N LEU A 117 -15.58 8.09 -14.62
CA LEU A 117 -15.04 8.92 -13.55
C LEU A 117 -13.64 8.46 -13.14
N GLN A 118 -13.39 7.16 -13.12
CA GLN A 118 -12.07 6.64 -12.75
C GLN A 118 -11.02 6.92 -13.84
N ALA A 119 -11.39 6.83 -15.12
CA ALA A 119 -10.50 7.21 -16.21
C ALA A 119 -10.08 8.69 -16.12
N GLU A 120 -11.04 9.60 -15.84
CA GLU A 120 -10.74 11.01 -15.58
C GLU A 120 -9.80 11.19 -14.39
N ARG A 121 -10.08 10.52 -13.28
CA ARG A 121 -9.24 10.59 -12.06
C ARG A 121 -7.81 10.12 -12.32
N LEU A 122 -7.63 8.99 -13.01
CA LEU A 122 -6.31 8.48 -13.35
C LEU A 122 -5.53 9.44 -14.25
N ALA A 123 -6.20 10.07 -15.22
CA ALA A 123 -5.59 11.09 -16.09
C ALA A 123 -5.15 12.35 -15.32
N GLN A 124 -5.85 12.68 -14.22
CA GLN A 124 -5.58 13.89 -13.42
C GLN A 124 -4.65 13.64 -12.22
N VAL A 125 -4.16 12.42 -11.99
CA VAL A 125 -3.33 12.10 -10.81
C VAL A 125 -2.10 13.01 -10.69
N LEU A 126 -1.42 13.34 -11.79
CA LEU A 126 -0.25 14.23 -11.77
C LEU A 126 -0.61 15.70 -11.57
N ASN A 127 -1.88 16.07 -11.73
CA ASN A 127 -2.42 17.40 -11.48
C ASN A 127 -3.28 17.43 -10.21
N TYR A 128 -3.11 16.46 -9.31
CA TYR A 128 -3.99 16.21 -8.16
C TYR A 128 -4.21 17.43 -7.27
N GLU A 129 -3.26 18.34 -7.18
CA GLU A 129 -3.34 19.55 -6.34
C GLU A 129 -4.47 20.47 -6.77
N THR A 130 -4.71 20.59 -8.07
CA THR A 130 -5.68 21.52 -8.66
C THR A 130 -6.90 20.85 -9.28
N ALA A 131 -6.83 19.54 -9.56
CA ALA A 131 -7.93 18.79 -10.16
C ALA A 131 -9.16 18.76 -9.24
N THR A 132 -10.33 19.02 -9.81
CA THR A 132 -11.59 19.12 -9.07
C THR A 132 -12.20 17.76 -8.71
N CYS A 133 -11.74 16.68 -9.36
CA CYS A 133 -12.21 15.31 -9.14
C CYS A 133 -11.66 14.66 -7.85
N PHE A 134 -10.78 15.33 -7.11
CA PHE A 134 -10.23 14.84 -5.85
C PHE A 134 -10.65 15.70 -4.66
N SER A 135 -11.07 15.05 -3.58
CA SER A 135 -11.27 15.68 -2.27
C SER A 135 -9.92 16.06 -1.63
N ALA A 136 -9.96 16.89 -0.58
CA ALA A 136 -8.75 17.25 0.15
C ALA A 136 -8.05 16.03 0.78
N ALA A 137 -8.82 15.07 1.28
CA ALA A 137 -8.31 13.81 1.82
C ALA A 137 -7.55 12.99 0.74
N GLU A 138 -8.16 12.85 -0.44
CA GLU A 138 -7.54 12.13 -1.54
C GLU A 138 -6.27 12.83 -2.04
N ARG A 139 -6.27 14.16 -2.15
CA ARG A 139 -5.05 14.91 -2.52
C ARG A 139 -3.91 14.65 -1.55
N ALA A 140 -4.19 14.65 -0.24
CA ALA A 140 -3.18 14.34 0.77
C ALA A 140 -2.62 12.92 0.60
N ALA A 141 -3.48 11.93 0.35
CA ALA A 141 -3.07 10.55 0.14
C ALA A 141 -2.28 10.36 -1.17
N ILE A 142 -2.72 11.00 -2.27
CA ILE A 142 -2.02 10.98 -3.57
C ILE A 142 -0.62 11.61 -3.42
N GLY A 143 -0.51 12.78 -2.77
CA GLY A 143 0.77 13.45 -2.55
C GLY A 143 1.77 12.57 -1.83
N LEU A 144 1.36 11.93 -0.71
CA LEU A 144 2.22 10.98 -0.02
C LEU A 144 2.60 9.79 -0.91
N ALA A 145 1.63 9.20 -1.63
CA ALA A 145 1.86 8.01 -2.46
C ALA A 145 2.86 8.30 -3.60
N LEU A 146 2.73 9.43 -4.28
CA LEU A 146 3.65 9.84 -5.34
C LEU A 146 5.05 10.13 -4.79
N ALA A 147 5.16 10.78 -3.64
CA ALA A 147 6.46 11.06 -3.01
C ALA A 147 7.14 9.77 -2.50
N ALA A 148 6.38 8.91 -1.83
CA ALA A 148 6.91 7.69 -1.25
C ALA A 148 7.23 6.59 -2.27
N GLY A 149 6.62 6.64 -3.47
CA GLY A 149 6.92 5.74 -4.58
C GLY A 149 8.25 6.02 -5.28
N GLN A 150 8.86 7.18 -5.06
CA GLN A 150 10.15 7.54 -5.65
C GLN A 150 11.32 6.76 -5.04
N VAL A 151 12.40 6.67 -5.81
CA VAL A 151 13.69 6.13 -5.33
C VAL A 151 14.78 7.13 -5.66
N PRO A 152 15.38 7.77 -4.65
CA PRO A 152 15.12 7.64 -3.20
C PRO A 152 13.73 8.15 -2.80
N ASN A 153 13.21 7.64 -1.69
CA ASN A 153 11.91 8.03 -1.14
C ASN A 153 11.90 9.54 -0.81
N ALA A 154 10.93 10.27 -1.38
CA ALA A 154 10.80 11.71 -1.26
C ALA A 154 9.73 12.16 -0.25
N SER A 155 9.12 11.22 0.51
CA SER A 155 8.13 11.59 1.53
C SER A 155 8.78 12.31 2.72
N GLY A 156 8.10 13.33 3.23
CA GLY A 156 8.55 14.13 4.36
C GLY A 156 7.44 14.45 5.35
N SER A 157 7.77 15.22 6.38
CA SER A 157 6.83 15.61 7.45
C SER A 157 5.63 16.40 6.95
N GLU A 158 5.78 17.15 5.87
CA GLU A 158 4.74 17.94 5.21
C GLU A 158 3.61 17.05 4.67
N HIS A 159 3.91 15.90 4.08
CA HIS A 159 2.91 14.95 3.59
C HIS A 159 2.06 14.41 4.76
N PHE A 160 2.70 14.07 5.87
CA PHE A 160 1.98 13.60 7.06
C PHE A 160 1.18 14.73 7.73
N ALA A 161 1.65 15.98 7.67
CA ALA A 161 0.89 17.13 8.14
C ALA A 161 -0.40 17.32 7.32
N GLN A 162 -0.38 17.02 6.01
CA GLN A 162 -1.57 17.05 5.16
C GLN A 162 -2.51 15.87 5.41
N LEU A 163 -2.01 14.69 5.80
CA LEU A 163 -2.85 13.52 6.10
C LEU A 163 -3.62 13.65 7.42
N ARG A 164 -2.99 14.19 8.46
CA ARG A 164 -3.54 14.22 9.83
C ARG A 164 -4.94 14.81 9.97
N PRO A 165 -5.35 15.87 9.24
CA PRO A 165 -6.70 16.39 9.32
C PRO A 165 -7.79 15.45 8.79
N HIS A 166 -7.42 14.44 8.00
CA HIS A 166 -8.34 13.60 7.24
C HIS A 166 -8.34 12.14 7.66
N PHE A 167 -7.25 11.66 8.29
CA PHE A 167 -7.05 10.24 8.55
C PHE A 167 -6.55 9.99 9.98
N SER A 168 -7.16 9.02 10.66
CA SER A 168 -6.64 8.51 11.94
C SER A 168 -5.24 7.91 11.76
N GLU A 169 -4.50 7.72 12.86
CA GLU A 169 -3.18 7.09 12.81
C GLU A 169 -3.25 5.68 12.17
N ARG A 170 -4.28 4.91 12.50
CA ARG A 170 -4.53 3.61 11.88
C ARG A 170 -4.72 3.72 10.37
N GLN A 171 -5.52 4.69 9.89
CA GLN A 171 -5.74 4.92 8.47
C GLN A 171 -4.47 5.42 7.76
N GLN A 172 -3.66 6.26 8.42
CA GLN A 172 -2.35 6.67 7.91
C GLN A 172 -1.42 5.45 7.78
N VAL A 173 -1.43 4.53 8.75
CA VAL A 173 -0.68 3.26 8.67
C VAL A 173 -1.22 2.40 7.52
N GLN A 174 -2.53 2.36 7.27
CA GLN A 174 -3.10 1.64 6.13
C GLN A 174 -2.63 2.22 4.78
N ILE A 175 -2.57 3.56 4.65
CA ILE A 175 -2.00 4.22 3.46
C ILE A 175 -0.54 3.79 3.26
N VAL A 176 0.28 3.88 4.31
CA VAL A 176 1.71 3.48 4.26
C VAL A 176 1.86 1.98 3.96
N ALA A 177 0.96 1.14 4.47
CA ALA A 177 0.96 -0.29 4.19
C ALA A 177 0.71 -0.57 2.69
N VAL A 178 -0.24 0.12 2.05
CA VAL A 178 -0.47 0.03 0.59
C VAL A 178 0.75 0.52 -0.18
N VAL A 179 1.32 1.67 0.20
CA VAL A 179 2.56 2.19 -0.40
C VAL A 179 3.68 1.15 -0.34
N SER A 180 3.88 0.53 0.82
CA SER A 180 4.94 -0.45 1.05
C SER A 180 4.70 -1.76 0.28
N LEU A 181 3.45 -2.24 0.26
CA LEU A 181 3.05 -3.42 -0.50
C LEU A 181 3.31 -3.24 -2.00
N PHE A 182 2.92 -2.09 -2.56
CA PHE A 182 3.18 -1.81 -3.96
C PHE A 182 4.65 -1.48 -4.22
N GLY A 183 5.38 -0.96 -3.27
CA GLY A 183 6.85 -0.87 -3.34
C GLY A 183 7.52 -2.24 -3.48
N PHE A 184 7.02 -3.27 -2.79
CA PHE A 184 7.44 -4.66 -2.97
C PHE A 184 7.03 -5.19 -4.35
N LEU A 185 5.75 -5.07 -4.74
CA LEU A 185 5.21 -5.59 -6.00
C LEU A 185 5.84 -4.92 -7.23
N ASN A 186 6.09 -3.62 -7.18
CA ASN A 186 6.75 -2.88 -8.25
C ASN A 186 8.15 -3.43 -8.52
N ARG A 187 8.96 -3.65 -7.46
CA ARG A 187 10.28 -4.25 -7.60
C ARG A 187 10.20 -5.68 -8.10
N TRP A 188 9.29 -6.49 -7.58
CA TRP A 188 9.08 -7.86 -8.00
C TRP A 188 8.79 -7.96 -9.49
N ASN A 189 7.72 -7.31 -9.94
CA ASN A 189 7.27 -7.40 -11.33
C ASN A 189 8.26 -6.77 -12.30
N ASP A 190 8.86 -5.65 -11.92
CA ASP A 190 9.79 -4.94 -12.78
C ASP A 190 11.14 -5.66 -12.90
N THR A 191 11.60 -6.32 -11.83
CA THR A 191 12.83 -7.14 -11.85
C THR A 191 12.67 -8.38 -12.69
N LEU A 192 11.51 -9.06 -12.61
CA LEU A 192 11.22 -10.29 -13.34
C LEU A 192 10.71 -10.03 -14.76
N ALA A 193 10.44 -8.77 -15.15
CA ALA A 193 9.76 -8.43 -16.39
C ALA A 193 8.47 -9.26 -16.56
N THR A 194 7.67 -9.38 -15.49
CA THR A 194 6.46 -10.22 -15.47
C THR A 194 5.57 -9.87 -16.66
N THR A 195 5.20 -10.86 -17.46
CA THR A 195 4.32 -10.68 -18.63
C THR A 195 2.95 -10.19 -18.19
N LEU A 196 2.47 -9.11 -18.82
CA LEU A 196 1.19 -8.51 -18.50
C LEU A 196 0.04 -9.28 -19.18
N GLU A 197 -1.06 -9.46 -18.47
CA GLU A 197 -2.26 -10.15 -18.92
C GLU A 197 -3.11 -9.25 -19.86
N GLN A 198 -3.91 -9.87 -20.73
CA GLN A 198 -4.60 -9.16 -21.80
C GLN A 198 -5.60 -8.11 -21.29
N ALA A 199 -6.38 -8.40 -20.24
CA ALA A 199 -7.38 -7.45 -19.74
C ALA A 199 -6.76 -6.15 -19.20
N PRO A 200 -5.70 -6.16 -18.35
CA PRO A 200 -4.98 -4.95 -17.98
C PRO A 200 -4.29 -4.25 -19.17
N ILE A 201 -3.82 -4.99 -20.18
CA ILE A 201 -3.26 -4.40 -21.43
C ILE A 201 -4.33 -3.58 -22.14
N ASP A 202 -5.51 -4.15 -22.36
CA ASP A 202 -6.60 -3.50 -23.08
C ASP A 202 -7.06 -2.24 -22.36
N PHE A 203 -7.24 -2.33 -21.04
CA PHE A 203 -7.53 -1.19 -20.18
C PHE A 203 -6.47 -0.09 -20.32
N ALA A 204 -5.20 -0.44 -20.16
CA ALA A 204 -4.13 0.53 -20.13
C ALA A 204 -3.90 1.21 -21.50
N LYS A 205 -4.09 0.48 -22.60
CA LYS A 205 -4.07 1.06 -23.94
C LYS A 205 -5.21 2.05 -24.18
N GLN A 206 -6.38 1.78 -23.60
CA GLN A 206 -7.55 2.64 -23.75
C GLN A 206 -7.47 3.87 -22.83
N THR A 207 -7.00 3.70 -21.58
CA THR A 207 -7.18 4.69 -20.52
C THR A 207 -5.87 5.42 -20.16
N LEU A 208 -4.72 4.76 -20.25
CA LEU A 208 -3.44 5.30 -19.77
C LEU A 208 -2.48 5.72 -20.89
N ALA A 209 -2.81 5.46 -22.17
CA ALA A 209 -1.91 5.74 -23.30
C ALA A 209 -1.56 7.22 -23.42
N ASP A 210 -2.54 8.11 -23.26
CA ASP A 210 -2.35 9.56 -23.32
C ASP A 210 -1.42 10.08 -22.22
N GLY A 211 -1.36 9.37 -21.06
CA GLY A 211 -0.42 9.59 -19.97
C GLY A 211 0.98 9.01 -20.21
N GLY A 212 1.26 8.51 -21.42
CA GLY A 212 2.56 7.94 -21.79
C GLY A 212 2.79 6.51 -21.30
N TRP A 213 1.73 5.78 -20.95
CA TRP A 213 1.86 4.36 -20.63
C TRP A 213 2.18 3.54 -21.89
N SER A 214 3.09 2.60 -21.76
CA SER A 214 3.44 1.62 -22.79
C SER A 214 3.73 0.28 -22.15
N LEU A 215 3.60 -0.80 -22.91
CA LEU A 215 3.79 -2.17 -22.42
C LEU A 215 5.24 -2.43 -21.96
N SER A 216 6.21 -1.73 -22.57
CA SER A 216 7.64 -1.85 -22.23
C SER A 216 8.08 -3.32 -22.20
N LYS A 217 8.88 -3.71 -21.22
CA LYS A 217 9.42 -5.07 -21.02
C LYS A 217 8.40 -6.13 -20.58
N HIS A 218 7.16 -5.74 -20.35
CA HIS A 218 6.09 -6.63 -19.88
C HIS A 218 5.26 -7.27 -21.02
N GLY A 219 5.70 -7.11 -22.28
CA GLY A 219 5.09 -7.74 -23.44
C GLY A 219 5.51 -9.20 -23.62
N VAL A 220 4.73 -9.94 -24.42
CA VAL A 220 5.15 -11.23 -24.97
C VAL A 220 6.10 -10.94 -26.12
N GLU A 221 7.28 -11.55 -26.16
CA GLU A 221 8.16 -11.54 -27.31
C GLU A 221 7.58 -12.36 -28.46
#